data_224694be2ac959262fe7dd45af34225c
#
_entry.id   224694be2ac959262fe7dd45af34225c
#
_cell.length_a   1.000
_cell.length_b   1.000
_cell.length_c   1.000
_cell.angle_alpha   90.00
_cell.angle_beta   90.00
_cell.angle_gamma   90.00
#
_symmetry.space_group_name_H-M   'P 1'
#
loop_
_entity.id
_entity.type
_entity.pdbx_description
1 polymer ?
#
loop_
_entity_poly.entity_id
_entity_poly.type
_entity_poly.pdbx_seq_one_letter_code
_entity_poly.pdbx_strand_id
1 'polypeptide(L)'
;VSAHTSGFQDALGAAHARTMLDISAETGLSLAELRAFYRLFETTEKVVTCYSQGVNQSSVGTDKVNAILNCHLATGRIGKPGMGPFSLTGQPNAMGGREVGGLANMLAAHMTIENTDDRDRVQRFWKSPTIAQKPGLKAVDMFEAVADGRIKALWIMATNPVVSMPDADRVRAAIANCPFVVVSDIQRNTDTAALADVLLPATGWGEKDGTV
;
A
#
# COMPACT_ATOMS: atom_id res chain seq x y z
N VAL A 1 27.84 10.07 -7.50
CA VAL A 1 26.58 9.43 -7.93
C VAL A 1 26.85 8.52 -9.13
N SER A 2 27.30 9.05 -10.26
CA SER A 2 27.48 8.31 -11.53
C SER A 2 28.39 7.08 -11.44
N ALA A 3 29.33 7.03 -10.51
CA ALA A 3 30.20 5.87 -10.30
C ALA A 3 29.51 4.66 -9.64
N HIS A 4 28.31 4.87 -9.05
CA HIS A 4 27.60 3.86 -8.26
C HIS A 4 26.14 3.72 -8.64
N THR A 5 25.69 4.39 -9.72
CA THR A 5 24.30 4.35 -10.19
C THR A 5 24.26 4.26 -11.71
N SER A 6 23.20 3.68 -12.25
CA SER A 6 22.84 3.74 -13.67
C SER A 6 21.58 4.58 -13.86
N GLY A 7 21.37 5.18 -15.04
CA GLY A 7 20.18 5.95 -15.37
C GLY A 7 20.08 7.33 -14.69
N PHE A 8 21.15 7.85 -14.09
CA PHE A 8 21.13 9.15 -13.41
C PHE A 8 20.75 10.31 -14.35
N GLN A 9 21.23 10.29 -15.58
CA GLN A 9 20.93 11.33 -16.57
C GLN A 9 19.47 11.30 -17.01
N ASP A 10 18.87 10.11 -17.10
CA ASP A 10 17.44 9.95 -17.44
C ASP A 10 16.55 10.49 -16.32
N ALA A 11 16.88 10.17 -15.05
CA ALA A 11 16.19 10.71 -13.88
C ALA A 11 16.32 12.24 -13.79
N LEU A 12 17.49 12.79 -14.07
CA LEU A 12 17.73 14.23 -14.10
C LEU A 12 16.95 14.91 -15.23
N GLY A 13 16.93 14.30 -16.42
CA GLY A 13 16.13 14.77 -17.57
C GLY A 13 14.65 14.82 -17.25
N ALA A 14 14.12 13.78 -16.59
CA ALA A 14 12.72 13.74 -16.14
C ALA A 14 12.42 14.86 -15.11
N ALA A 15 13.33 15.11 -14.18
CA ALA A 15 13.20 16.21 -13.21
C ALA A 15 13.22 17.59 -13.89
N HIS A 16 14.04 17.78 -14.91
CA HIS A 16 14.12 19.04 -15.66
C HIS A 16 12.95 19.29 -16.61
N ALA A 17 12.10 18.28 -16.87
CA ALA A 17 10.89 18.44 -17.69
C ALA A 17 9.85 19.37 -17.04
N ARG A 18 10.00 19.68 -15.74
CA ARG A 18 9.13 20.58 -14.98
C ARG A 18 9.90 21.77 -14.46
N THR A 19 9.37 22.96 -14.70
CA THR A 19 9.94 24.19 -14.13
C THR A 19 9.45 24.43 -12.71
N MET A 20 10.14 25.27 -11.97
CA MET A 20 9.68 25.70 -10.62
C MET A 20 8.33 26.40 -10.66
N LEU A 21 7.99 27.05 -11.78
CA LEU A 21 6.67 27.66 -11.97
C LEU A 21 5.59 26.60 -12.13
N ASP A 22 5.84 25.55 -12.90
CA ASP A 22 4.90 24.44 -13.07
C ASP A 22 4.64 23.74 -11.72
N ILE A 23 5.69 23.49 -10.94
CA ILE A 23 5.59 22.90 -9.61
C ILE A 23 4.80 23.80 -8.67
N SER A 24 5.04 25.13 -8.71
CA SER A 24 4.28 26.10 -7.91
C SER A 24 2.80 26.08 -8.26
N ALA A 25 2.47 26.05 -9.54
CA ALA A 25 1.09 26.02 -10.02
C ALA A 25 0.36 24.73 -9.63
N GLU A 26 1.04 23.57 -9.72
CA GLU A 26 0.49 22.26 -9.38
C GLU A 26 0.32 22.04 -7.86
N THR A 27 1.25 22.55 -7.05
CA THR A 27 1.26 22.32 -5.60
C THR A 27 0.53 23.41 -4.81
N GLY A 28 0.33 24.59 -5.41
CA GLY A 28 -0.17 25.77 -4.73
C GLY A 28 0.85 26.46 -3.83
N LEU A 29 2.10 25.97 -3.77
CA LEU A 29 3.19 26.55 -2.98
C LEU A 29 3.85 27.70 -3.74
N SER A 30 4.24 28.75 -3.00
CA SER A 30 5.00 29.84 -3.59
C SER A 30 6.41 29.40 -4.01
N LEU A 31 7.01 30.11 -4.96
CA LEU A 31 8.39 29.85 -5.38
C LEU A 31 9.39 30.00 -4.21
N ALA A 32 9.09 30.87 -3.24
CA ALA A 32 9.92 31.08 -2.07
C ALA A 32 9.91 29.84 -1.16
N GLU A 33 8.75 29.27 -0.90
CA GLU A 33 8.60 28.03 -0.10
C GLU A 33 9.29 26.84 -0.77
N LEU A 34 9.08 26.67 -2.09
CA LEU A 34 9.72 25.59 -2.85
C LEU A 34 11.26 25.73 -2.79
N ARG A 35 11.81 26.91 -3.01
CA ARG A 35 13.26 27.16 -2.92
C ARG A 35 13.77 26.93 -1.50
N ALA A 36 13.04 27.33 -0.49
CA ALA A 36 13.41 27.11 0.90
C ALA A 36 13.46 25.60 1.22
N PHE A 37 12.47 24.84 0.78
CA PHE A 37 12.42 23.37 0.94
C PHE A 37 13.60 22.68 0.26
N TYR A 38 13.85 22.97 -1.02
CA TYR A 38 14.95 22.35 -1.74
C TYR A 38 16.31 22.73 -1.16
N ARG A 39 16.47 23.98 -0.76
CA ARG A 39 17.70 24.44 -0.09
C ARG A 39 17.91 23.73 1.24
N LEU A 40 16.87 23.59 2.05
CA LEU A 40 16.94 22.84 3.32
C LEU A 40 17.35 21.39 3.08
N PHE A 41 16.73 20.72 2.09
CA PHE A 41 17.08 19.35 1.73
C PHE A 41 18.54 19.24 1.25
N GLU A 42 18.99 20.17 0.42
CA GLU A 42 20.36 20.19 -0.13
C GLU A 42 21.42 20.41 0.95
N THR A 43 21.22 21.43 1.80
CA THR A 43 22.23 21.89 2.76
C THR A 43 22.27 21.09 4.07
N THR A 44 21.22 20.34 4.38
CA THR A 44 21.18 19.50 5.58
C THR A 44 21.92 18.18 5.32
N GLU A 45 22.92 17.88 6.12
CA GLU A 45 23.71 16.65 5.97
C GLU A 45 22.86 15.39 6.18
N LYS A 46 22.19 15.30 7.33
CA LYS A 46 21.40 14.14 7.71
C LYS A 46 19.91 14.40 7.49
N VAL A 47 19.37 13.80 6.45
CA VAL A 47 17.94 13.91 6.09
C VAL A 47 17.32 12.53 6.02
N VAL A 48 16.22 12.36 6.73
CA VAL A 48 15.31 11.21 6.60
C VAL A 48 14.00 11.70 6.00
N THR A 49 13.56 11.09 4.91
CA THR A 49 12.23 11.35 4.36
C THR A 49 11.27 10.26 4.77
N CYS A 50 10.40 10.57 5.73
CA CYS A 50 9.34 9.67 6.17
C CYS A 50 8.13 9.76 5.23
N TYR A 51 7.64 8.63 4.77
CA TYR A 51 6.42 8.54 3.96
C TYR A 51 5.62 7.28 4.31
N SER A 52 4.36 7.24 3.93
CA SER A 52 3.48 6.11 4.22
C SER A 52 2.41 5.94 3.14
N GLN A 53 1.24 5.48 3.51
CA GLN A 53 0.20 5.03 2.60
C GLN A 53 -0.35 6.14 1.68
N GLY A 54 -0.32 7.40 2.08
CA GLY A 54 -0.68 8.53 1.22
C GLY A 54 0.21 8.65 -0.04
N VAL A 55 1.45 8.18 0.04
CA VAL A 55 2.36 8.05 -1.10
C VAL A 55 2.18 6.68 -1.78
N ASN A 56 2.20 5.58 -0.97
CA ASN A 56 2.25 4.21 -1.48
C ASN A 56 0.94 3.79 -2.18
N GLN A 57 -0.21 4.11 -1.59
CA GLN A 57 -1.53 3.72 -2.08
C GLN A 57 -2.11 4.78 -3.02
N SER A 58 -1.45 4.99 -4.14
CA SER A 58 -1.92 5.86 -5.19
C SER A 58 -1.67 5.24 -6.56
N SER A 59 -2.38 5.68 -7.59
CA SER A 59 -2.21 5.20 -8.97
C SER A 59 -0.78 5.38 -9.49
N VAL A 60 -0.03 6.33 -8.94
CA VAL A 60 1.37 6.63 -9.26
C VAL A 60 2.29 6.46 -8.03
N GLY A 61 1.93 5.57 -7.10
CA GLY A 61 2.66 5.38 -5.84
C GLY A 61 4.11 4.96 -6.05
N THR A 62 4.37 4.05 -6.98
CA THR A 62 5.73 3.61 -7.32
C THR A 62 6.58 4.78 -7.79
N ASP A 63 6.06 5.64 -8.67
CA ASP A 63 6.79 6.80 -9.19
C ASP A 63 7.07 7.82 -8.08
N LYS A 64 6.12 8.05 -7.17
CA LYS A 64 6.32 8.91 -6.00
C LYS A 64 7.43 8.38 -5.09
N VAL A 65 7.45 7.08 -4.81
CA VAL A 65 8.51 6.47 -4.01
C VAL A 65 9.85 6.55 -4.73
N ASN A 66 9.90 6.27 -6.03
CA ASN A 66 11.10 6.39 -6.84
C ASN A 66 11.64 7.82 -6.87
N ALA A 67 10.77 8.83 -6.90
CA ALA A 67 11.19 10.23 -6.82
C ALA A 67 11.87 10.54 -5.47
N ILE A 68 11.32 10.04 -4.35
CA ILE A 68 11.94 10.16 -3.02
C ILE A 68 13.31 9.45 -2.99
N LEU A 69 13.36 8.20 -3.48
CA LEU A 69 14.60 7.42 -3.55
C LEU A 69 15.67 8.14 -4.39
N ASN A 70 15.30 8.67 -5.54
CA ASN A 70 16.21 9.39 -6.44
C ASN A 70 16.81 10.61 -5.77
N CYS A 71 16.07 11.37 -4.97
CA CYS A 71 16.60 12.49 -4.19
C CYS A 71 17.69 12.03 -3.21
N HIS A 72 17.47 10.93 -2.50
CA HIS A 72 18.44 10.37 -1.56
C HIS A 72 19.64 9.71 -2.26
N LEU A 73 19.44 9.06 -3.40
CA LEU A 73 20.52 8.55 -4.23
C LEU A 73 21.41 9.68 -4.78
N ALA A 74 20.79 10.72 -5.34
CA ALA A 74 21.51 11.87 -5.91
C ALA A 74 22.36 12.61 -4.86
N THR A 75 21.92 12.61 -3.60
CA THR A 75 22.64 13.25 -2.49
C THR A 75 23.53 12.29 -1.69
N GLY A 76 23.63 11.02 -2.11
CA GLY A 76 24.50 10.01 -1.48
C GLY A 76 24.10 9.65 -0.05
N ARG A 77 22.82 9.67 0.26
CA ARG A 77 22.30 9.45 1.63
C ARG A 77 21.83 8.02 1.89
N ILE A 78 21.78 7.17 0.88
CA ILE A 78 21.35 5.77 1.04
C ILE A 78 22.43 4.98 1.80
N GLY A 79 21.99 4.17 2.78
CA GLY A 79 22.85 3.29 3.54
C GLY A 79 23.73 3.98 4.59
N LYS A 80 23.46 5.24 4.91
CA LYS A 80 24.20 5.98 5.93
C LYS A 80 23.35 6.18 7.19
N PRO A 81 23.91 6.12 8.41
CA PRO A 81 23.18 6.31 9.65
C PRO A 81 22.47 7.67 9.71
N GLY A 82 21.17 7.66 10.06
CA GLY A 82 20.36 8.86 10.19
C GLY A 82 20.01 9.54 8.86
N MET A 83 20.09 8.83 7.75
CA MET A 83 19.82 9.37 6.41
C MET A 83 19.02 8.37 5.59
N GLY A 84 18.27 8.86 4.61
CA GLY A 84 17.60 8.04 3.61
C GLY A 84 16.08 8.09 3.63
N PRO A 85 15.42 7.35 2.74
CA PRO A 85 13.97 7.20 2.72
C PRO A 85 13.54 6.23 3.83
N PHE A 86 12.40 6.52 4.46
CA PHE A 86 11.86 5.68 5.52
C PHE A 86 10.35 5.50 5.34
N SER A 87 9.94 4.30 4.91
CA SER A 87 8.52 3.96 4.79
C SER A 87 7.95 3.60 6.16
N LEU A 88 6.99 4.38 6.63
CA LEU A 88 6.26 4.12 7.87
C LEU A 88 5.03 3.26 7.55
N THR A 89 5.11 1.99 7.84
CA THR A 89 3.98 1.08 7.66
C THR A 89 3.00 1.23 8.82
N GLY A 90 1.73 1.52 8.51
CA GLY A 90 0.70 1.69 9.53
C GLY A 90 0.15 0.38 10.11
N GLN A 91 0.22 -0.69 9.33
CA GLN A 91 -0.27 -2.01 9.75
C GLN A 91 0.72 -2.65 10.74
N PRO A 92 0.25 -3.17 11.89
CA PRO A 92 1.13 -3.61 12.97
C PRO A 92 2.01 -4.81 12.62
N ASN A 93 1.60 -5.66 11.71
CA ASN A 93 2.38 -6.84 11.29
C ASN A 93 2.35 -7.04 9.77
N ALA A 94 2.66 -6.00 9.01
CA ALA A 94 2.67 -6.08 7.54
C ALA A 94 3.73 -7.07 7.01
N MET A 95 4.86 -7.20 7.68
CA MET A 95 5.90 -8.18 7.33
C MET A 95 5.37 -9.60 7.52
N GLY A 96 4.87 -9.96 8.69
CA GLY A 96 4.30 -11.27 8.96
C GLY A 96 3.09 -11.58 8.08
N GLY A 97 2.24 -10.60 7.78
CA GLY A 97 1.16 -10.75 6.82
C GLY A 97 1.62 -11.17 5.43
N ARG A 98 2.75 -10.66 4.96
CA ARG A 98 3.37 -11.08 3.70
C ARG A 98 4.03 -12.45 3.81
N GLU A 99 4.67 -12.74 4.95
CA GLU A 99 5.32 -14.03 5.19
C GLU A 99 4.34 -15.20 5.19
N VAL A 100 3.11 -14.99 5.62
CA VAL A 100 2.05 -16.00 5.56
C VAL A 100 1.24 -16.00 4.27
N GLY A 101 1.58 -15.13 3.32
CA GLY A 101 0.90 -15.06 2.02
C GLY A 101 -0.42 -14.28 2.05
N GLY A 102 -0.52 -13.23 2.87
CA GLY A 102 -1.72 -12.42 3.06
C GLY A 102 -2.06 -11.44 1.92
N LEU A 103 -1.53 -11.65 0.71
CA LEU A 103 -1.83 -10.84 -0.48
C LEU A 103 -2.46 -11.70 -1.58
N ALA A 104 -3.24 -11.09 -2.46
CA ALA A 104 -3.97 -11.77 -3.52
C ALA A 104 -3.10 -12.56 -4.52
N ASN A 105 -1.81 -12.27 -4.59
CA ASN A 105 -0.86 -12.86 -5.54
C ASN A 105 0.25 -13.70 -4.88
N MET A 106 0.19 -13.90 -3.57
CA MET A 106 1.26 -14.55 -2.80
C MET A 106 0.80 -15.85 -2.14
N LEU A 107 1.78 -16.70 -1.89
CA LEU A 107 1.72 -17.82 -0.97
C LEU A 107 2.66 -17.57 0.22
N ALA A 108 2.63 -18.45 1.22
CA ALA A 108 3.51 -18.36 2.39
C ALA A 108 4.99 -18.31 1.99
N ALA A 109 5.82 -17.74 2.86
CA ALA A 109 7.27 -17.61 2.69
C ALA A 109 7.69 -16.91 1.37
N HIS A 110 6.94 -15.87 0.99
CA HIS A 110 7.16 -15.07 -0.22
C HIS A 110 7.09 -15.84 -1.55
N MET A 111 6.56 -17.06 -1.52
CA MET A 111 6.27 -17.84 -2.72
C MET A 111 5.13 -17.21 -3.53
N THR A 112 5.09 -17.49 -4.83
CA THR A 112 4.09 -16.91 -5.73
C THR A 112 3.09 -17.93 -6.23
N ILE A 113 1.84 -17.50 -6.40
CA ILE A 113 0.77 -18.35 -6.96
C ILE A 113 1.06 -18.75 -8.42
N GLU A 114 1.78 -17.93 -9.15
CA GLU A 114 2.08 -18.18 -10.57
C GLU A 114 3.14 -19.27 -10.78
N ASN A 115 4.01 -19.51 -9.79
CA ASN A 115 5.03 -20.55 -9.84
C ASN A 115 4.43 -21.92 -9.46
N THR A 116 4.53 -22.89 -10.35
CA THR A 116 3.99 -24.24 -10.13
C THR A 116 4.67 -24.98 -8.98
N ASP A 117 6.00 -24.86 -8.86
CA ASP A 117 6.76 -25.55 -7.81
C ASP A 117 6.42 -24.98 -6.42
N ASP A 118 6.19 -23.68 -6.35
CA ASP A 118 5.75 -23.01 -5.13
C ASP A 118 4.35 -23.50 -4.72
N ARG A 119 3.41 -23.56 -5.67
CA ARG A 119 2.07 -24.09 -5.42
C ARG A 119 2.11 -25.53 -4.91
N ASP A 120 2.85 -26.40 -5.58
CA ASP A 120 2.99 -27.81 -5.21
C ASP A 120 3.57 -27.97 -3.81
N ARG A 121 4.59 -27.16 -3.49
CA ARG A 121 5.21 -27.15 -2.15
C ARG A 121 4.22 -26.76 -1.07
N VAL A 122 3.53 -25.65 -1.25
CA VAL A 122 2.56 -25.13 -0.28
C VAL A 122 1.36 -26.03 -0.17
N GLN A 123 0.82 -26.54 -1.27
CA GLN A 123 -0.32 -27.46 -1.29
C GLN A 123 -0.02 -28.76 -0.51
N ARG A 124 1.17 -29.33 -0.70
CA ARG A 124 1.61 -30.51 0.07
C ARG A 124 1.76 -30.20 1.56
N PHE A 125 2.35 -29.05 1.89
CA PHE A 125 2.53 -28.63 3.28
C PHE A 125 1.19 -28.43 4.00
N TRP A 126 0.25 -27.77 3.36
CA TRP A 126 -1.10 -27.55 3.89
C TRP A 126 -1.98 -28.79 3.83
N LYS A 127 -1.56 -29.84 3.13
CA LYS A 127 -2.39 -31.02 2.84
C LYS A 127 -3.74 -30.63 2.24
N SER A 128 -3.76 -29.59 1.44
CA SER A 128 -4.96 -29.05 0.81
C SER A 128 -5.30 -29.87 -0.44
N PRO A 129 -6.57 -30.25 -0.66
CA PRO A 129 -6.98 -30.94 -1.88
C PRO A 129 -6.85 -30.05 -3.12
N THR A 130 -6.90 -28.73 -2.94
CA THR A 130 -6.81 -27.75 -4.00
C THR A 130 -6.01 -26.53 -3.57
N ILE A 131 -5.43 -25.80 -4.53
CA ILE A 131 -4.78 -24.50 -4.32
C ILE A 131 -5.13 -23.57 -5.47
N ALA A 132 -5.19 -22.26 -5.21
CA ALA A 132 -5.39 -21.27 -6.25
C ALA A 132 -4.27 -21.33 -7.31
N GLN A 133 -4.64 -21.31 -8.59
CA GLN A 133 -3.71 -21.39 -9.70
C GLN A 133 -3.39 -20.04 -10.32
N LYS A 134 -4.16 -19.02 -9.98
CA LYS A 134 -4.01 -17.65 -10.45
C LYS A 134 -4.15 -16.67 -9.30
N PRO A 135 -3.49 -15.50 -9.35
CA PRO A 135 -3.71 -14.43 -8.41
C PRO A 135 -5.19 -14.05 -8.30
N GLY A 136 -5.61 -13.69 -7.09
CA GLY A 136 -6.91 -13.08 -6.86
C GLY A 136 -6.96 -11.62 -7.34
N LEU A 137 -8.14 -11.04 -7.33
CA LEU A 137 -8.34 -9.63 -7.67
C LEU A 137 -7.71 -8.73 -6.60
N LYS A 138 -7.08 -7.65 -7.03
CA LYS A 138 -6.64 -6.57 -6.14
C LYS A 138 -7.84 -5.76 -5.65
N ALA A 139 -7.67 -4.97 -4.59
CA ALA A 139 -8.77 -4.36 -3.87
C ALA A 139 -9.74 -3.57 -4.77
N VAL A 140 -9.25 -2.69 -5.65
CA VAL A 140 -10.12 -1.91 -6.55
C VAL A 140 -10.90 -2.84 -7.48
N ASP A 141 -10.20 -3.74 -8.18
CA ASP A 141 -10.83 -4.70 -9.11
C ASP A 141 -11.80 -5.65 -8.38
N MET A 142 -11.52 -5.97 -7.12
CA MET A 142 -12.39 -6.81 -6.29
C MET A 142 -13.73 -6.10 -6.01
N PHE A 143 -13.71 -4.82 -5.61
CA PHE A 143 -14.95 -4.07 -5.38
C PHE A 143 -15.72 -3.79 -6.67
N GLU A 144 -15.03 -3.64 -7.82
CA GLU A 144 -15.68 -3.64 -9.12
C GLU A 144 -16.39 -4.97 -9.41
N ALA A 145 -15.74 -6.10 -9.08
CA ALA A 145 -16.34 -7.41 -9.25
C ALA A 145 -17.52 -7.67 -8.29
N VAL A 146 -17.57 -6.99 -7.15
CA VAL A 146 -18.76 -6.98 -6.28
C VAL A 146 -19.87 -6.15 -6.94
N ALA A 147 -19.54 -4.96 -7.44
CA ALA A 147 -20.50 -4.05 -8.06
C ALA A 147 -21.19 -4.67 -9.29
N ASP A 148 -20.46 -5.45 -10.08
CA ASP A 148 -20.99 -6.13 -11.27
C ASP A 148 -21.59 -7.54 -10.99
N GLY A 149 -21.62 -7.97 -9.71
CA GLY A 149 -22.26 -9.20 -9.27
C GLY A 149 -21.45 -10.49 -9.50
N ARG A 150 -20.19 -10.39 -9.92
CA ARG A 150 -19.30 -11.57 -10.03
C ARG A 150 -18.91 -12.12 -8.65
N ILE A 151 -18.79 -11.24 -7.64
CA ILE A 151 -18.60 -11.63 -6.24
C ILE A 151 -19.92 -11.44 -5.52
N LYS A 152 -20.39 -12.51 -4.87
CA LYS A 152 -21.70 -12.59 -4.22
C LYS A 152 -21.61 -12.69 -2.70
N ALA A 153 -20.42 -12.81 -2.16
CA ALA A 153 -20.20 -12.82 -0.72
C ALA A 153 -18.86 -12.15 -0.39
N LEU A 154 -18.85 -11.36 0.67
CA LEU A 154 -17.67 -10.70 1.21
C LEU A 154 -17.48 -11.06 2.68
N TRP A 155 -16.26 -11.27 3.07
CA TRP A 155 -15.85 -11.24 4.46
C TRP A 155 -14.76 -10.18 4.65
N ILE A 156 -15.11 -9.11 5.32
CA ILE A 156 -14.24 -7.95 5.56
C ILE A 156 -13.73 -8.04 7.00
N MET A 157 -12.41 -8.02 7.17
CA MET A 157 -11.78 -8.17 8.48
C MET A 157 -10.82 -7.02 8.75
N ALA A 158 -10.99 -6.36 9.90
CA ALA A 158 -10.08 -5.36 10.44
C ALA A 158 -9.77 -4.17 9.49
N THR A 159 -10.69 -3.83 8.59
CA THR A 159 -10.56 -2.68 7.68
C THR A 159 -11.93 -2.06 7.41
N ASN A 160 -11.93 -0.78 7.02
CA ASN A 160 -13.15 -0.03 6.72
C ASN A 160 -13.08 0.50 5.26
N PRO A 161 -13.34 -0.36 4.26
CA PRO A 161 -13.19 0.00 2.85
C PRO A 161 -14.07 1.16 2.40
N VAL A 162 -15.24 1.38 3.00
CA VAL A 162 -16.09 2.54 2.70
C VAL A 162 -15.41 3.89 3.01
N VAL A 163 -14.39 3.88 3.88
CA VAL A 163 -13.58 5.08 4.20
C VAL A 163 -12.23 5.06 3.50
N SER A 164 -11.58 3.89 3.43
CA SER A 164 -10.18 3.79 3.01
C SER A 164 -9.97 3.55 1.51
N MET A 165 -11.00 3.12 0.80
CA MET A 165 -10.90 2.88 -0.65
C MET A 165 -11.13 4.16 -1.47
N PRO A 166 -10.50 4.29 -2.64
CA PRO A 166 -10.87 5.32 -3.60
C PRO A 166 -12.30 5.12 -4.07
N ASP A 167 -12.99 6.21 -4.44
CA ASP A 167 -14.40 6.21 -4.85
C ASP A 167 -15.31 5.55 -3.81
N ALA A 168 -15.27 6.09 -2.59
CA ALA A 168 -15.94 5.52 -1.41
C ALA A 168 -17.44 5.31 -1.61
N ASP A 169 -18.13 6.17 -2.35
CA ASP A 169 -19.57 6.05 -2.61
C ASP A 169 -19.86 4.83 -3.49
N ARG A 170 -19.02 4.56 -4.49
CA ARG A 170 -19.14 3.37 -5.33
C ARG A 170 -18.86 2.09 -4.56
N VAL A 171 -17.84 2.11 -3.70
CA VAL A 171 -17.54 0.98 -2.80
C VAL A 171 -18.69 0.73 -1.82
N ARG A 172 -19.26 1.79 -1.25
CA ARG A 172 -20.46 1.69 -0.38
C ARG A 172 -21.62 1.04 -1.13
N ALA A 173 -21.91 1.50 -2.34
CA ALA A 173 -23.00 0.95 -3.15
C ALA A 173 -22.72 -0.52 -3.52
N ALA A 174 -21.49 -0.88 -3.85
CA ALA A 174 -21.12 -2.26 -4.15
C ALA A 174 -21.35 -3.18 -2.95
N ILE A 175 -20.91 -2.78 -1.76
CA ILE A 175 -21.10 -3.57 -0.52
C ILE A 175 -22.60 -3.68 -0.19
N ALA A 176 -23.36 -2.58 -0.25
CA ALA A 176 -24.78 -2.57 0.04
C ALA A 176 -25.62 -3.47 -0.89
N ASN A 177 -25.17 -3.67 -2.13
CA ASN A 177 -25.82 -4.54 -3.12
C ASN A 177 -25.24 -5.97 -3.14
N CYS A 178 -24.20 -6.26 -2.37
CA CYS A 178 -23.64 -7.60 -2.27
C CYS A 178 -24.63 -8.55 -1.55
N PRO A 179 -24.94 -9.72 -2.11
CA PRO A 179 -25.94 -10.62 -1.54
C PRO A 179 -25.66 -11.12 -0.12
N PHE A 180 -24.37 -11.17 0.29
CA PHE A 180 -23.99 -11.58 1.64
C PHE A 180 -22.70 -10.93 2.09
N VAL A 181 -22.75 -10.19 3.20
CA VAL A 181 -21.62 -9.45 3.75
C VAL A 181 -21.40 -9.79 5.22
N VAL A 182 -20.21 -10.30 5.52
CA VAL A 182 -19.73 -10.53 6.89
C VAL A 182 -18.65 -9.49 7.20
N VAL A 183 -18.75 -8.85 8.35
CA VAL A 183 -17.72 -7.91 8.83
C VAL A 183 -17.22 -8.37 10.19
N SER A 184 -15.88 -8.49 10.34
CA SER A 184 -15.22 -8.69 11.63
C SER A 184 -14.50 -7.41 11.99
N ASP A 185 -14.94 -6.71 13.05
CA ASP A 185 -14.38 -5.43 13.46
C ASP A 185 -14.40 -5.28 14.98
N ILE A 186 -13.48 -4.45 15.49
CA ILE A 186 -13.45 -4.05 16.91
C ILE A 186 -14.52 -2.99 17.23
N GLN A 187 -15.04 -2.32 16.21
CA GLN A 187 -16.04 -1.27 16.34
C GLN A 187 -17.35 -1.65 15.63
N ARG A 188 -18.44 -1.50 16.33
CA ARG A 188 -19.77 -1.77 15.78
C ARG A 188 -20.26 -0.71 14.78
N ASN A 189 -19.85 0.54 14.98
CA ASN A 189 -20.42 1.70 14.28
C ASN A 189 -19.43 2.27 13.26
N THR A 190 -18.90 1.42 12.37
CA THR A 190 -18.13 1.89 11.19
C THR A 190 -19.04 1.96 9.98
N ASP A 191 -18.67 2.77 8.99
CA ASP A 191 -19.42 2.88 7.72
C ASP A 191 -19.56 1.53 7.01
N THR A 192 -18.55 0.68 7.10
CA THR A 192 -18.56 -0.66 6.52
C THR A 192 -19.40 -1.63 7.37
N ALA A 193 -19.25 -1.61 8.69
CA ALA A 193 -19.99 -2.49 9.59
C ALA A 193 -21.50 -2.26 9.52
N ALA A 194 -21.92 -1.03 9.25
CA ALA A 194 -23.34 -0.68 9.06
C ALA A 194 -24.01 -1.34 7.84
N LEU A 195 -23.22 -1.89 6.91
CA LEU A 195 -23.69 -2.57 5.71
C LEU A 195 -23.64 -4.11 5.83
N ALA A 196 -23.22 -4.64 6.97
CA ALA A 196 -23.03 -6.07 7.16
C ALA A 196 -24.37 -6.79 7.42
N ASP A 197 -24.57 -7.95 6.80
CA ASP A 197 -25.61 -8.91 7.19
C ASP A 197 -25.24 -9.62 8.50
N VAL A 198 -23.94 -9.87 8.70
CA VAL A 198 -23.40 -10.47 9.93
C VAL A 198 -22.22 -9.66 10.43
N LEU A 199 -22.31 -9.17 11.67
CA LEU A 199 -21.21 -8.52 12.35
C LEU A 199 -20.62 -9.45 13.41
N LEU A 200 -19.34 -9.76 13.27
CA LEU A 200 -18.57 -10.59 14.21
C LEU A 200 -17.65 -9.67 15.03
N PRO A 201 -17.90 -9.52 16.34
CA PRO A 201 -17.05 -8.72 17.20
C PRO A 201 -15.63 -9.28 17.26
N ALA A 202 -14.64 -8.41 17.11
CA ALA A 202 -13.23 -8.73 17.27
C ALA A 202 -12.66 -8.01 18.49
N THR A 203 -11.60 -8.56 19.07
CA THR A 203 -10.89 -7.95 20.20
C THR A 203 -9.90 -6.90 19.74
N GLY A 204 -9.81 -5.80 20.46
CA GLY A 204 -8.77 -4.81 20.31
C GLY A 204 -7.45 -5.22 20.99
N TRP A 205 -6.44 -4.37 20.88
CA TRP A 205 -5.10 -4.64 21.40
C TRP A 205 -5.04 -4.99 22.89
N GLY A 206 -5.77 -4.26 23.71
CA GLY A 206 -5.81 -4.46 25.16
C GLY A 206 -6.70 -5.62 25.61
N GLU A 207 -7.34 -6.33 24.70
CA GLU A 207 -8.34 -7.36 24.96
C GLU A 207 -7.88 -8.76 24.55
N LYS A 208 -6.63 -8.89 24.08
CA LYS A 208 -6.06 -10.17 23.61
C LYS A 208 -4.58 -10.28 23.91
N ASP A 209 -4.08 -11.52 23.98
CA ASP A 209 -2.67 -11.80 24.04
C ASP A 209 -2.01 -11.58 22.66
N GLY A 210 -0.76 -11.12 22.67
CA GLY A 210 0.00 -10.89 21.45
C GLY A 210 1.36 -10.28 21.72
N THR A 211 2.15 -10.14 20.65
CA THR A 211 3.44 -9.44 20.66
C THR A 211 3.26 -8.06 20.03
N VAL A 212 3.85 -7.04 20.63
CA VAL A 212 3.85 -5.66 20.16
C VAL A 212 5.23 -5.31 19.61
#